data_c7a7e3b5a2ed83b5a75ee711a7b13050
#
_entry.id   c7a7e3b5a2ed83b5a75ee711a7b13050
#
_cell.length_a   1.000
_cell.length_b   1.000
_cell.length_c   1.000
_cell.angle_alpha   90.00
_cell.angle_beta   90.00
_cell.angle_gamma   90.00
#
_symmetry.space_group_name_H-M   'P 1'
#
loop_
_entity.id
_entity.type
_entity.pdbx_description
1 polymer ?
#
loop_
_entity_poly.entity_id
_entity_poly.type
_entity_poly.pdbx_seq_one_letter_code
_entity_poly.pdbx_strand_id
1 'polypeptide(L)'
;RVSRGLGDVYKRQLLRYMAEGAVEYAKELGWAKPQIVLHLDHGDSFELCKSCVDMGFSSVMIDGSALPYDENVALTKRVVEYAHQHDVTVEGELGVLAGVEDEVASEVSHYTKPEEVVDFVTKTGVDSLAISIGTSHGAYKFTPEQCTVDPKTGRLVPPPLAFDVLAAIEKELPGFPIVLHGSSSVPQEEVETINKYGGALKAAVGIPEEELRQAAKSAVCKINIDSDGRLAMTAAIRKIFVDQPAEFDPRKYLGPARDELKKLYMHKCESVLGSAGKACLLYTSPSPR
;
A
#
# COMPACT_ATOMS: atom_id res chain seq x y z
N ARG A 1 24.37 16.85 0.78
CA ARG A 1 22.94 16.94 1.11
C ARG A 1 22.33 18.06 0.28
N VAL A 2 21.63 17.71 -0.78
CA VAL A 2 20.73 18.66 -1.43
C VAL A 2 19.65 18.98 -0.40
N SER A 3 19.38 20.25 -0.15
CA SER A 3 18.43 20.71 0.85
C SER A 3 17.08 19.99 0.67
N ARG A 4 16.61 19.29 1.70
CA ARG A 4 15.34 18.55 1.70
C ARG A 4 14.12 19.39 1.30
N GLY A 5 14.18 20.72 1.39
CA GLY A 5 13.04 21.61 1.15
C GLY A 5 12.63 21.81 -0.31
N LEU A 6 13.54 22.18 -1.21
CA LEU A 6 13.18 22.51 -2.60
C LEU A 6 13.07 21.26 -3.50
N GLY A 7 13.96 20.26 -3.31
CA GLY A 7 13.92 19.02 -4.10
C GLY A 7 12.62 18.24 -3.92
N ASP A 8 12.08 18.21 -2.72
CA ASP A 8 10.86 17.46 -2.41
C ASP A 8 9.58 18.15 -2.90
N VAL A 9 9.57 19.48 -2.94
CA VAL A 9 8.46 20.25 -3.55
C VAL A 9 8.35 19.95 -5.05
N TYR A 10 9.48 19.99 -5.79
CA TYR A 10 9.48 19.68 -7.22
C TYR A 10 9.11 18.23 -7.51
N LYS A 11 9.53 17.28 -6.67
CA LYS A 11 9.12 15.87 -6.81
C LYS A 11 7.61 15.70 -6.69
N ARG A 12 6.98 16.34 -5.72
CA ARG A 12 5.53 16.28 -5.51
C ARG A 12 4.75 16.89 -6.67
N GLN A 13 5.19 18.05 -7.19
CA GLN A 13 4.61 18.64 -8.41
C GLN A 13 4.76 17.73 -9.62
N LEU A 14 5.93 17.10 -9.81
CA LEU A 14 6.14 16.16 -10.91
C LEU A 14 5.18 14.97 -10.82
N LEU A 15 5.03 14.37 -9.64
CA LEU A 15 4.10 13.26 -9.43
C LEU A 15 2.65 13.65 -9.75
N ARG A 16 2.23 14.86 -9.34
CA ARG A 16 0.90 15.38 -9.68
C ARG A 16 0.71 15.47 -11.19
N TYR A 17 1.63 16.13 -11.91
CA TYR A 17 1.52 16.25 -13.37
C TYR A 17 1.58 14.90 -14.09
N MET A 18 2.35 13.94 -13.56
CA MET A 18 2.36 12.57 -14.10
C MET A 18 1.00 11.89 -13.90
N ALA A 19 0.37 12.04 -12.74
CA ALA A 19 -0.97 11.50 -12.45
C ALA A 19 -2.02 12.16 -13.34
N GLU A 20 -2.02 13.50 -13.46
CA GLU A 20 -2.92 14.24 -14.35
C GLU A 20 -2.75 13.80 -15.81
N GLY A 21 -1.52 13.71 -16.30
CA GLY A 21 -1.22 13.23 -17.65
C GLY A 21 -1.66 11.78 -17.88
N ALA A 22 -1.54 10.91 -16.89
CA ALA A 22 -2.03 9.53 -16.96
C ALA A 22 -3.56 9.47 -17.06
N VAL A 23 -4.26 10.34 -16.34
CA VAL A 23 -5.74 10.48 -16.41
C VAL A 23 -6.18 10.94 -17.81
N GLU A 24 -5.54 11.98 -18.35
CA GLU A 24 -5.88 12.46 -19.69
C GLU A 24 -5.59 11.41 -20.76
N TYR A 25 -4.43 10.76 -20.69
CA TYR A 25 -4.10 9.67 -21.63
C TYR A 25 -5.09 8.49 -21.53
N ALA A 26 -5.53 8.14 -20.32
CA ALA A 26 -6.54 7.10 -20.14
C ALA A 26 -7.87 7.49 -20.80
N LYS A 27 -8.27 8.76 -20.75
CA LYS A 27 -9.48 9.27 -21.44
C LYS A 27 -9.34 9.16 -22.96
N GLU A 28 -8.16 9.52 -23.51
CA GLU A 28 -7.87 9.35 -24.95
C GLU A 28 -7.98 7.89 -25.39
N LEU A 29 -7.62 6.94 -24.51
CA LEU A 29 -7.78 5.50 -24.76
C LEU A 29 -9.23 5.00 -24.60
N GLY A 30 -10.18 5.88 -24.35
CA GLY A 30 -11.60 5.54 -24.22
C GLY A 30 -12.06 5.23 -22.80
N TRP A 31 -11.24 5.47 -21.77
CA TRP A 31 -11.62 5.32 -20.37
C TRP A 31 -12.25 6.63 -19.89
N ALA A 32 -13.56 6.73 -19.98
CA ALA A 32 -14.27 7.99 -19.71
C ALA A 32 -14.04 8.57 -18.31
N LYS A 33 -13.81 7.71 -17.31
CA LYS A 33 -13.65 8.11 -15.91
C LYS A 33 -12.58 7.25 -15.21
N PRO A 34 -11.29 7.46 -15.50
CA PRO A 34 -10.23 6.75 -14.80
C PRO A 34 -10.21 7.13 -13.32
N GLN A 35 -10.14 6.14 -12.44
CA GLN A 35 -10.12 6.31 -10.99
C GLN A 35 -8.68 6.29 -10.51
N ILE A 36 -8.10 7.44 -10.26
CA ILE A 36 -6.75 7.60 -9.72
C ILE A 36 -6.81 8.53 -8.50
N VAL A 37 -6.24 8.09 -7.40
CA VAL A 37 -6.02 8.88 -6.18
C VAL A 37 -4.53 9.13 -6.05
N LEU A 38 -4.14 10.39 -5.89
CA LEU A 38 -2.77 10.74 -5.54
C LEU A 38 -2.71 10.85 -4.01
N HIS A 39 -2.04 9.88 -3.40
CA HIS A 39 -1.98 9.69 -1.96
C HIS A 39 -0.55 9.86 -1.43
N LEU A 40 -0.37 10.57 -0.32
CA LEU A 40 0.86 10.52 0.46
C LEU A 40 0.81 9.28 1.35
N ASP A 41 1.78 8.39 1.19
CA ASP A 41 1.97 7.20 2.02
C ASP A 41 2.99 7.49 3.13
N HIS A 42 2.73 7.08 4.36
CA HIS A 42 3.57 7.28 5.54
C HIS A 42 4.15 8.68 5.72
N GLY A 43 3.30 9.71 5.78
CA GLY A 43 3.74 11.06 6.14
C GLY A 43 4.22 11.11 7.59
N ASP A 44 5.44 11.62 7.83
CA ASP A 44 6.12 11.67 9.12
C ASP A 44 5.84 12.95 9.91
N SER A 45 5.20 13.95 9.29
CA SER A 45 5.03 15.27 9.88
C SER A 45 3.83 16.03 9.30
N PHE A 46 3.29 16.93 10.09
CA PHE A 46 2.26 17.85 9.64
C PHE A 46 2.70 18.68 8.43
N GLU A 47 3.93 19.15 8.42
CA GLU A 47 4.50 19.98 7.36
C GLU A 47 4.57 19.21 6.03
N LEU A 48 4.87 17.92 6.06
CA LEU A 48 4.86 17.07 4.86
C LEU A 48 3.43 16.87 4.35
N CYS A 49 2.50 16.48 5.22
CA CYS A 49 1.08 16.33 4.87
C CYS A 49 0.52 17.64 4.30
N LYS A 50 0.72 18.77 4.98
CA LYS A 50 0.33 20.10 4.53
C LYS A 50 0.86 20.41 3.14
N SER A 51 2.15 20.16 2.91
CA SER A 51 2.77 20.41 1.61
C SER A 51 2.17 19.54 0.49
N CYS A 52 1.80 18.29 0.76
CA CYS A 52 1.14 17.44 -0.22
C CYS A 52 -0.29 17.94 -0.53
N VAL A 53 -1.04 18.34 0.50
CA VAL A 53 -2.37 18.98 0.32
C VAL A 53 -2.26 20.23 -0.56
N ASP A 54 -1.33 21.14 -0.24
CA ASP A 54 -1.10 22.37 -1.00
C ASP A 54 -0.69 22.09 -2.46
N MET A 55 -0.07 20.95 -2.73
CA MET A 55 0.33 20.53 -4.08
C MET A 55 -0.77 19.76 -4.84
N GLY A 56 -1.96 19.59 -4.26
CA GLY A 56 -3.11 18.98 -4.90
C GLY A 56 -3.16 17.46 -4.80
N PHE A 57 -2.57 16.89 -3.77
CA PHE A 57 -2.84 15.50 -3.39
C PHE A 57 -4.29 15.39 -2.92
N SER A 58 -4.98 14.34 -3.33
CA SER A 58 -6.38 14.11 -2.99
C SER A 58 -6.56 13.31 -1.68
N SER A 59 -5.47 12.75 -1.16
CA SER A 59 -5.45 11.99 0.09
C SER A 59 -4.05 12.07 0.72
N VAL A 60 -3.97 12.07 2.03
CA VAL A 60 -2.71 12.02 2.78
C VAL A 60 -2.82 11.04 3.94
N MET A 61 -1.74 10.33 4.23
CA MET A 61 -1.59 9.58 5.46
C MET A 61 -0.63 10.29 6.40
N ILE A 62 -0.98 10.33 7.67
CA ILE A 62 -0.08 10.71 8.76
C ILE A 62 0.19 9.50 9.62
N ASP A 63 1.46 9.11 9.70
CA ASP A 63 1.91 7.99 10.52
C ASP A 63 2.53 8.50 11.81
N GLY A 64 1.71 8.47 12.86
CA GLY A 64 2.11 8.76 14.23
C GLY A 64 2.24 7.50 15.09
N SER A 65 2.23 6.30 14.50
CA SER A 65 2.19 5.01 15.21
C SER A 65 3.38 4.78 16.14
N ALA A 66 4.52 5.37 15.83
CA ALA A 66 5.72 5.32 16.68
C ALA A 66 5.68 6.29 17.88
N LEU A 67 4.72 7.22 17.93
CA LEU A 67 4.55 8.18 19.00
C LEU A 67 3.70 7.60 20.14
N PRO A 68 3.78 8.15 21.35
CA PRO A 68 2.79 7.90 22.39
C PRO A 68 1.36 8.20 21.88
N TYR A 69 0.37 7.43 22.33
CA TYR A 69 -1.01 7.50 21.84
C TYR A 69 -1.58 8.93 21.77
N ASP A 70 -1.45 9.71 22.86
CA ASP A 70 -1.98 11.09 22.90
C ASP A 70 -1.26 12.03 21.91
N GLU A 71 0.02 11.81 21.66
CA GLU A 71 0.78 12.56 20.67
C GLU A 71 0.36 12.19 19.24
N ASN A 72 0.14 10.90 18.96
CA ASN A 72 -0.41 10.43 17.69
C ASN A 72 -1.80 11.05 17.46
N VAL A 73 -2.69 11.02 18.44
CA VAL A 73 -4.01 11.66 18.37
C VAL A 73 -3.89 13.16 18.05
N ALA A 74 -3.02 13.88 18.76
CA ALA A 74 -2.84 15.31 18.56
C ALA A 74 -2.30 15.66 17.17
N LEU A 75 -1.29 14.91 16.70
CA LEU A 75 -0.69 15.08 15.39
C LEU A 75 -1.71 14.77 14.29
N THR A 76 -2.37 13.63 14.37
CA THR A 76 -3.36 13.19 13.38
C THR A 76 -4.52 14.17 13.29
N LYS A 77 -5.08 14.60 14.41
CA LYS A 77 -6.13 15.61 14.47
C LYS A 77 -5.73 16.91 13.77
N ARG A 78 -4.52 17.39 14.01
CA ARG A 78 -4.01 18.61 13.36
C ARG A 78 -3.95 18.47 11.84
N VAL A 79 -3.56 17.29 11.34
CA VAL A 79 -3.55 17.02 9.89
C VAL A 79 -4.97 16.98 9.34
N VAL A 80 -5.89 16.30 10.03
CA VAL A 80 -7.31 16.22 9.64
C VAL A 80 -7.94 17.61 9.54
N GLU A 81 -7.76 18.45 10.58
CA GLU A 81 -8.29 19.81 10.61
C GLU A 81 -7.80 20.66 9.42
N TYR A 82 -6.56 20.46 8.99
CA TYR A 82 -6.01 21.15 7.82
C TYR A 82 -6.52 20.55 6.51
N ALA A 83 -6.42 19.26 6.34
CA ALA A 83 -6.74 18.57 5.09
C ALA A 83 -8.23 18.70 4.71
N HIS A 84 -9.13 18.60 5.69
CA HIS A 84 -10.57 18.75 5.47
C HIS A 84 -10.99 20.14 4.98
N GLN A 85 -10.24 21.20 5.31
CA GLN A 85 -10.47 22.54 4.74
C GLN A 85 -10.19 22.61 3.23
N HIS A 86 -9.45 21.62 2.70
CA HIS A 86 -9.04 21.54 1.30
C HIS A 86 -9.72 20.37 0.56
N ASP A 87 -10.73 19.75 1.16
CA ASP A 87 -11.44 18.58 0.61
C ASP A 87 -10.53 17.36 0.36
N VAL A 88 -9.51 17.16 1.21
CA VAL A 88 -8.54 16.07 1.16
C VAL A 88 -8.80 15.09 2.30
N THR A 89 -8.87 13.80 1.99
CA THR A 89 -9.05 12.72 2.99
C THR A 89 -7.76 12.43 3.73
N VAL A 90 -7.91 12.00 4.98
CA VAL A 90 -6.79 11.67 5.87
C VAL A 90 -6.89 10.22 6.34
N GLU A 91 -5.78 9.50 6.19
CA GLU A 91 -5.53 8.19 6.79
C GLU A 91 -4.67 8.37 8.04
N GLY A 92 -5.04 7.73 9.14
CA GLY A 92 -4.21 7.62 10.34
C GLY A 92 -3.70 6.20 10.51
N GLU A 93 -2.83 5.97 11.50
CA GLU A 93 -2.32 4.64 11.84
C GLU A 93 -2.36 4.36 13.34
N LEU A 94 -2.83 3.16 13.69
CA LEU A 94 -2.77 2.58 15.03
C LEU A 94 -2.17 1.17 15.00
N GLY A 95 -1.28 0.92 15.95
CA GLY A 95 -0.43 -0.26 15.97
C GLY A 95 0.89 0.01 15.25
N VAL A 96 1.83 -0.90 15.37
CA VAL A 96 3.16 -0.78 14.76
C VAL A 96 3.40 -1.99 13.90
N LEU A 97 3.75 -1.75 12.64
CA LEU A 97 4.15 -2.79 11.69
C LEU A 97 5.66 -3.01 11.72
N ALA A 98 6.08 -4.27 11.85
CA ALA A 98 7.50 -4.61 11.70
C ALA A 98 7.93 -4.56 10.23
N GLY A 99 9.25 -4.56 10.01
CA GLY A 99 9.86 -4.56 8.68
C GLY A 99 10.41 -3.21 8.27
N VAL A 100 10.84 -3.12 7.03
CA VAL A 100 11.45 -1.92 6.45
C VAL A 100 10.76 -1.59 5.14
N GLU A 101 10.23 -0.39 5.04
CA GLU A 101 9.70 0.19 3.81
C GLU A 101 10.19 1.63 3.69
N ASP A 102 11.01 1.87 2.67
CA ASP A 102 11.70 3.14 2.43
C ASP A 102 12.37 3.74 3.68
N GLU A 103 11.78 4.76 4.31
CA GLU A 103 12.30 5.42 5.52
C GLU A 103 11.66 4.92 6.83
N VAL A 104 10.64 4.04 6.75
CA VAL A 104 9.96 3.45 7.92
C VAL A 104 10.58 2.10 8.26
N ALA A 105 11.00 1.92 9.50
CA ALA A 105 11.58 0.67 10.00
C ALA A 105 11.16 0.41 11.44
N SER A 106 10.70 -0.81 11.72
CA SER A 106 10.46 -1.31 13.07
C SER A 106 10.88 -2.77 13.20
N GLU A 107 11.48 -3.13 14.32
CA GLU A 107 11.87 -4.52 14.61
C GLU A 107 10.73 -5.36 15.19
N VAL A 108 9.67 -4.72 15.68
CA VAL A 108 8.58 -5.40 16.40
C VAL A 108 7.22 -4.91 15.90
N SER A 109 6.30 -5.84 15.67
CA SER A 109 4.89 -5.52 15.43
C SER A 109 4.12 -5.45 16.76
N HIS A 110 3.30 -4.42 16.88
CA HIS A 110 2.29 -4.31 17.92
C HIS A 110 0.90 -4.26 17.27
N TYR A 111 0.10 -5.30 17.52
CA TYR A 111 -1.25 -5.36 16.97
C TYR A 111 -2.12 -4.22 17.50
N THR A 112 -2.96 -3.71 16.63
CA THR A 112 -3.93 -2.68 16.98
C THR A 112 -4.90 -3.24 18.03
N LYS A 113 -5.17 -2.44 19.06
CA LYS A 113 -6.15 -2.78 20.09
C LYS A 113 -7.52 -2.23 19.69
N PRO A 114 -8.53 -3.10 19.49
CA PRO A 114 -9.85 -2.67 19.04
C PRO A 114 -10.47 -1.58 19.92
N GLU A 115 -10.23 -1.62 21.24
CA GLU A 115 -10.73 -0.65 22.21
C GLU A 115 -10.17 0.76 22.02
N GLU A 116 -8.97 0.90 21.43
CA GLU A 116 -8.36 2.20 21.15
C GLU A 116 -8.87 2.81 19.83
N VAL A 117 -9.39 1.99 18.91
CA VAL A 117 -9.79 2.43 17.56
C VAL A 117 -10.94 3.43 17.59
N VAL A 118 -12.00 3.15 18.35
CA VAL A 118 -13.17 4.04 18.46
C VAL A 118 -12.80 5.40 19.03
N ASP A 119 -11.99 5.39 20.09
CA ASP A 119 -11.50 6.60 20.74
C ASP A 119 -10.64 7.43 19.79
N PHE A 120 -9.70 6.76 19.08
CA PHE A 120 -8.82 7.41 18.12
C PHE A 120 -9.60 8.06 16.96
N VAL A 121 -10.48 7.31 16.31
CA VAL A 121 -11.30 7.82 15.20
C VAL A 121 -12.19 8.99 15.65
N THR A 122 -12.79 8.86 16.83
CA THR A 122 -13.66 9.92 17.38
C THR A 122 -12.87 11.19 17.71
N LYS A 123 -11.68 11.07 18.28
CA LYS A 123 -10.86 12.22 18.68
C LYS A 123 -10.20 12.92 17.49
N THR A 124 -9.78 12.16 16.48
CA THR A 124 -9.02 12.67 15.34
C THR A 124 -9.89 13.09 14.19
N GLY A 125 -10.99 12.35 13.92
CA GLY A 125 -11.86 12.55 12.77
C GLY A 125 -11.26 12.07 11.46
N VAL A 126 -10.33 11.08 11.48
CA VAL A 126 -9.75 10.46 10.27
C VAL A 126 -10.81 9.81 9.40
N ASP A 127 -10.57 9.77 8.10
CA ASP A 127 -11.47 9.17 7.10
C ASP A 127 -11.21 7.67 6.92
N SER A 128 -10.00 7.21 7.22
CA SER A 128 -9.62 5.79 7.21
C SER A 128 -8.50 5.53 8.22
N LEU A 129 -8.34 4.26 8.62
CA LEU A 129 -7.35 3.87 9.62
C LEU A 129 -6.56 2.66 9.16
N ALA A 130 -5.24 2.82 9.11
CA ALA A 130 -4.30 1.71 8.98
C ALA A 130 -4.18 0.98 10.33
N ILE A 131 -4.27 -0.35 10.28
CA ILE A 131 -4.18 -1.23 11.45
C ILE A 131 -3.11 -2.30 11.27
N SER A 132 -2.58 -2.75 12.39
CA SER A 132 -1.64 -3.86 12.47
C SER A 132 -2.36 -5.13 12.93
N ILE A 133 -2.44 -6.13 12.04
CA ILE A 133 -3.06 -7.44 12.30
C ILE A 133 -2.19 -8.61 11.85
N GLY A 134 -0.87 -8.40 11.75
CA GLY A 134 0.08 -9.45 11.33
C GLY A 134 0.68 -9.25 9.95
N THR A 135 0.41 -8.14 9.28
CA THR A 135 1.16 -7.73 8.10
C THR A 135 2.53 -7.14 8.49
N SER A 136 3.45 -7.04 7.54
CA SER A 136 4.80 -6.52 7.77
C SER A 136 5.34 -5.88 6.49
N HIS A 137 6.13 -4.82 6.63
CA HIS A 137 6.74 -4.12 5.50
C HIS A 137 7.83 -4.94 4.80
N GLY A 138 8.09 -4.64 3.51
CA GLY A 138 9.14 -5.26 2.69
C GLY A 138 8.79 -6.64 2.15
N ALA A 139 9.77 -7.29 1.50
CA ALA A 139 9.63 -8.63 0.91
C ALA A 139 10.01 -9.76 1.88
N TYR A 140 10.77 -9.47 2.92
CA TYR A 140 11.21 -10.43 3.94
C TYR A 140 10.41 -10.25 5.23
N LYS A 141 9.10 -10.47 5.11
CA LYS A 141 8.12 -10.20 6.17
C LYS A 141 8.21 -11.18 7.35
N PHE A 142 8.56 -12.42 7.05
CA PHE A 142 8.61 -13.51 8.01
C PHE A 142 9.92 -14.26 7.89
N THR A 143 10.47 -14.70 9.03
CA THR A 143 11.59 -15.66 9.03
C THR A 143 11.07 -17.07 8.78
N PRO A 144 11.90 -18.00 8.27
CA PRO A 144 11.49 -19.39 8.08
C PRO A 144 10.95 -20.05 9.35
N GLU A 145 11.45 -19.64 10.53
CA GLU A 145 11.05 -20.17 11.84
C GLU A 145 9.65 -19.72 12.26
N GLN A 146 9.18 -18.60 11.73
CA GLN A 146 7.82 -18.08 11.93
C GLN A 146 6.80 -18.76 11.02
N CYS A 147 7.26 -19.43 9.96
CA CYS A 147 6.41 -20.06 8.95
C CYS A 147 6.22 -21.55 9.22
N THR A 148 5.12 -22.08 8.72
CA THR A 148 4.92 -23.52 8.55
C THR A 148 5.26 -23.92 7.11
N VAL A 149 5.45 -25.23 6.87
CA VAL A 149 5.70 -25.75 5.52
C VAL A 149 4.43 -26.41 5.01
N ASP A 150 3.93 -25.96 3.86
CA ASP A 150 2.84 -26.65 3.18
C ASP A 150 3.31 -28.02 2.69
N PRO A 151 2.71 -29.13 3.17
CA PRO A 151 3.16 -30.47 2.84
C PRO A 151 2.97 -30.86 1.36
N LYS A 152 2.15 -30.13 0.62
CA LYS A 152 1.88 -30.40 -0.81
C LYS A 152 2.87 -29.69 -1.73
N THR A 153 3.18 -28.44 -1.41
CA THR A 153 4.00 -27.58 -2.26
C THR A 153 5.43 -27.41 -1.78
N GLY A 154 5.70 -27.71 -0.49
CA GLY A 154 6.98 -27.46 0.18
C GLY A 154 7.27 -25.96 0.41
N ARG A 155 6.32 -25.09 0.13
CA ARG A 155 6.46 -23.64 0.31
C ARG A 155 6.21 -23.24 1.76
N LEU A 156 6.86 -22.17 2.18
CA LEU A 156 6.62 -21.55 3.48
C LEU A 156 5.27 -20.84 3.50
N VAL A 157 4.52 -21.04 4.57
CA VAL A 157 3.22 -20.40 4.83
C VAL A 157 3.36 -19.58 6.09
N PRO A 158 3.09 -18.25 6.02
CA PRO A 158 3.20 -17.37 7.17
C PRO A 158 2.10 -17.64 8.20
N PRO A 159 2.20 -17.07 9.41
CA PRO A 159 1.10 -17.04 10.37
C PRO A 159 -0.12 -16.34 9.74
N PRO A 160 -1.35 -16.76 10.07
CA PRO A 160 -2.56 -16.12 9.57
C PRO A 160 -2.72 -14.71 10.15
N LEU A 161 -3.41 -13.84 9.41
CA LEU A 161 -3.80 -12.52 9.89
C LEU A 161 -4.77 -12.65 11.09
N ALA A 162 -4.69 -11.70 12.03
CA ALA A 162 -5.58 -11.65 13.19
C ALA A 162 -6.97 -11.13 12.80
N PHE A 163 -7.77 -11.96 12.14
CA PHE A 163 -9.13 -11.61 11.72
C PHE A 163 -10.09 -11.36 12.87
N ASP A 164 -9.80 -11.88 14.06
CA ASP A 164 -10.54 -11.60 15.29
C ASP A 164 -10.41 -10.12 15.69
N VAL A 165 -9.21 -9.53 15.53
CA VAL A 165 -8.98 -8.09 15.73
C VAL A 165 -9.78 -7.28 14.71
N LEU A 166 -9.71 -7.64 13.42
CA LEU A 166 -10.47 -6.96 12.36
C LEU A 166 -11.98 -7.04 12.62
N ALA A 167 -12.50 -8.20 13.00
CA ALA A 167 -13.91 -8.40 13.30
C ALA A 167 -14.37 -7.61 14.54
N ALA A 168 -13.51 -7.49 15.55
CA ALA A 168 -13.79 -6.67 16.74
C ALA A 168 -13.88 -5.18 16.36
N ILE A 169 -12.97 -4.68 15.53
CA ILE A 169 -13.00 -3.29 15.04
C ILE A 169 -14.26 -3.04 14.21
N GLU A 170 -14.60 -3.92 13.27
CA GLU A 170 -15.77 -3.79 12.40
C GLU A 170 -17.09 -3.79 13.20
N LYS A 171 -17.13 -4.53 14.30
CA LYS A 171 -18.29 -4.55 15.21
C LYS A 171 -18.49 -3.21 15.91
N GLU A 172 -17.41 -2.57 16.36
CA GLU A 172 -17.46 -1.29 17.10
C GLU A 172 -17.64 -0.08 16.16
N LEU A 173 -17.10 -0.17 14.92
CA LEU A 173 -17.18 0.87 13.89
C LEU A 173 -17.70 0.28 12.56
N PRO A 174 -18.98 -0.08 12.46
CA PRO A 174 -19.54 -0.67 11.25
C PRO A 174 -19.40 0.26 10.03
N GLY A 175 -18.78 -0.25 8.95
CA GLY A 175 -18.60 0.48 7.71
C GLY A 175 -17.50 1.54 7.71
N PHE A 176 -16.70 1.64 8.79
CA PHE A 176 -15.54 2.51 8.79
C PHE A 176 -14.41 1.93 7.94
N PRO A 177 -13.76 2.73 7.06
CA PRO A 177 -12.73 2.26 6.16
C PRO A 177 -11.44 1.84 6.89
N ILE A 178 -11.05 0.58 6.75
CA ILE A 178 -9.80 0.03 7.29
C ILE A 178 -8.76 -0.15 6.18
N VAL A 179 -7.50 0.05 6.51
CA VAL A 179 -6.36 -0.06 5.61
C VAL A 179 -5.37 -1.10 6.13
N LEU A 180 -4.79 -1.87 5.22
CA LEU A 180 -3.68 -2.78 5.51
C LEU A 180 -2.42 -2.34 4.76
N HIS A 181 -1.39 -1.97 5.52
CA HIS A 181 -0.03 -1.77 5.05
C HIS A 181 0.76 -3.08 5.09
N GLY A 182 1.94 -3.10 4.47
CA GLY A 182 2.83 -4.26 4.49
C GLY A 182 2.21 -5.53 3.91
N SER A 183 1.32 -5.43 2.94
CA SER A 183 0.45 -6.51 2.47
C SER A 183 0.86 -7.15 1.13
N SER A 184 2.09 -6.93 0.66
CA SER A 184 2.59 -7.62 -0.53
C SER A 184 2.54 -9.13 -0.36
N SER A 185 2.07 -9.85 -1.38
CA SER A 185 1.95 -11.31 -1.37
C SER A 185 3.24 -12.04 -1.71
N VAL A 186 4.22 -11.30 -2.24
CA VAL A 186 5.54 -11.84 -2.65
C VAL A 186 5.37 -13.08 -3.53
N PRO A 187 4.87 -12.93 -4.79
CA PRO A 187 4.60 -14.06 -5.66
C PRO A 187 5.84 -14.93 -5.85
N GLN A 188 5.77 -16.19 -5.48
CA GLN A 188 6.93 -17.10 -5.48
C GLN A 188 7.46 -17.35 -6.89
N GLU A 189 6.60 -17.32 -7.90
CA GLU A 189 7.01 -17.47 -9.31
C GLU A 189 7.94 -16.33 -9.75
N GLU A 190 7.75 -15.12 -9.24
CA GLU A 190 8.61 -13.98 -9.52
C GLU A 190 9.97 -14.12 -8.81
N VAL A 191 9.96 -14.59 -7.56
CA VAL A 191 11.20 -14.89 -6.79
C VAL A 191 12.00 -15.98 -7.49
N GLU A 192 11.36 -17.07 -7.91
CA GLU A 192 11.97 -18.18 -8.66
C GLU A 192 12.53 -17.69 -10.02
N THR A 193 11.77 -16.86 -10.73
CA THR A 193 12.20 -16.26 -12.00
C THR A 193 13.41 -15.38 -11.80
N ILE A 194 13.41 -14.48 -10.82
CA ILE A 194 14.56 -13.62 -10.52
C ILE A 194 15.80 -14.46 -10.24
N ASN A 195 15.68 -15.50 -9.41
CA ASN A 195 16.81 -16.37 -9.06
C ASN A 195 17.31 -17.19 -10.25
N LYS A 196 16.39 -17.72 -11.07
CA LYS A 196 16.74 -18.42 -12.31
C LYS A 196 17.54 -17.56 -13.28
N TYR A 197 17.23 -16.26 -13.34
CA TYR A 197 17.86 -15.30 -14.26
C TYR A 197 18.93 -14.45 -13.56
N GLY A 198 19.72 -15.08 -12.68
CA GLY A 198 20.93 -14.50 -12.09
C GLY A 198 20.70 -13.63 -10.85
N GLY A 199 19.53 -13.71 -10.24
CA GLY A 199 19.27 -13.15 -8.91
C GLY A 199 19.72 -14.04 -7.79
N ALA A 200 19.66 -13.53 -6.55
CA ALA A 200 20.02 -14.23 -5.33
C ALA A 200 19.09 -13.83 -4.17
N LEU A 201 17.78 -13.79 -4.44
CA LEU A 201 16.79 -13.52 -3.40
C LEU A 201 16.75 -14.69 -2.42
N LYS A 202 16.79 -14.37 -1.13
CA LYS A 202 16.58 -15.35 -0.05
C LYS A 202 15.11 -15.77 0.01
N ALA A 203 14.79 -16.71 0.89
CA ALA A 203 13.40 -17.07 1.16
C ALA A 203 12.60 -15.82 1.59
N ALA A 204 11.77 -15.33 0.67
CA ALA A 204 10.88 -14.20 0.88
C ALA A 204 9.45 -14.73 0.92
N VAL A 205 8.70 -14.37 1.97
CA VAL A 205 7.34 -14.86 2.20
C VAL A 205 6.45 -13.63 2.42
N GLY A 206 5.35 -13.55 1.68
CA GLY A 206 4.37 -12.48 1.77
C GLY A 206 3.05 -12.95 2.38
N ILE A 207 2.05 -12.08 2.37
CA ILE A 207 0.71 -12.38 2.87
C ILE A 207 -0.06 -13.18 1.80
N PRO A 208 -0.68 -14.33 2.13
CA PRO A 208 -1.49 -15.09 1.18
C PRO A 208 -2.62 -14.25 0.58
N GLU A 209 -2.79 -14.31 -0.74
CA GLU A 209 -3.83 -13.52 -1.42
C GLU A 209 -5.25 -13.89 -0.99
N GLU A 210 -5.46 -15.12 -0.55
CA GLU A 210 -6.73 -15.59 0.00
C GLU A 210 -7.08 -14.85 1.29
N GLU A 211 -6.11 -14.57 2.15
CA GLU A 211 -6.31 -13.79 3.37
C GLU A 211 -6.58 -12.32 3.05
N LEU A 212 -5.82 -11.74 2.11
CA LEU A 212 -6.09 -10.38 1.61
C LEU A 212 -7.49 -10.29 0.99
N ARG A 213 -7.90 -11.32 0.24
CA ARG A 213 -9.26 -11.40 -0.31
C ARG A 213 -10.32 -11.52 0.78
N GLN A 214 -10.06 -12.25 1.84
CA GLN A 214 -10.96 -12.33 3.00
C GLN A 214 -11.08 -10.96 3.68
N ALA A 215 -9.98 -10.28 3.92
CA ALA A 215 -9.96 -8.94 4.51
C ALA A 215 -10.72 -7.92 3.64
N ALA A 216 -10.53 -7.95 2.31
CA ALA A 216 -11.23 -7.08 1.36
C ALA A 216 -12.76 -7.35 1.24
N LYS A 217 -13.26 -8.45 1.78
CA LYS A 217 -14.71 -8.73 1.90
C LYS A 217 -15.32 -8.17 3.18
N SER A 218 -14.48 -7.71 4.12
CA SER A 218 -14.84 -7.12 5.39
C SER A 218 -14.62 -5.59 5.32
N ALA A 219 -14.16 -4.96 6.39
CA ALA A 219 -13.97 -3.52 6.49
C ALA A 219 -12.73 -2.99 5.72
N VAL A 220 -11.85 -3.88 5.22
CA VAL A 220 -10.63 -3.44 4.53
C VAL A 220 -10.95 -2.91 3.14
N CYS A 221 -10.70 -1.62 2.94
CA CYS A 221 -11.01 -0.90 1.70
C CYS A 221 -9.75 -0.49 0.90
N LYS A 222 -8.57 -0.53 1.52
CA LYS A 222 -7.28 -0.23 0.91
C LYS A 222 -6.25 -1.27 1.34
N ILE A 223 -5.45 -1.75 0.41
CA ILE A 223 -4.36 -2.72 0.66
C ILE A 223 -3.12 -2.19 -0.03
N ASN A 224 -2.08 -1.89 0.76
CA ASN A 224 -0.80 -1.39 0.24
C ASN A 224 0.07 -2.54 -0.21
N ILE A 225 0.54 -2.47 -1.46
CA ILE A 225 1.51 -3.40 -2.05
C ILE A 225 2.60 -2.61 -2.77
N ASP A 226 3.86 -2.97 -2.56
CA ASP A 226 5.02 -2.43 -3.27
C ASP A 226 5.92 -3.55 -3.77
N SER A 227 6.35 -4.46 -2.87
CA SER A 227 7.29 -5.54 -3.19
C SER A 227 6.84 -6.39 -4.38
N ASP A 228 5.54 -6.65 -4.54
CA ASP A 228 5.01 -7.43 -5.66
C ASP A 228 5.30 -6.75 -7.00
N GLY A 229 5.14 -5.43 -7.08
CA GLY A 229 5.45 -4.66 -8.27
C GLY A 229 6.95 -4.63 -8.59
N ARG A 230 7.79 -4.47 -7.56
CA ARG A 230 9.25 -4.52 -7.70
C ARG A 230 9.70 -5.90 -8.21
N LEU A 231 9.14 -6.98 -7.69
CA LEU A 231 9.44 -8.36 -8.12
C LEU A 231 9.05 -8.58 -9.58
N ALA A 232 7.82 -8.25 -9.97
CA ALA A 232 7.34 -8.43 -11.34
C ALA A 232 8.20 -7.70 -12.37
N MET A 233 8.54 -6.43 -12.11
CA MET A 233 9.42 -5.65 -13.00
C MET A 233 10.83 -6.24 -13.06
N THR A 234 11.40 -6.61 -11.91
CA THR A 234 12.76 -7.14 -11.82
C THR A 234 12.88 -8.48 -12.53
N ALA A 235 11.91 -9.38 -12.38
CA ALA A 235 11.86 -10.66 -13.05
C ALA A 235 11.86 -10.49 -14.57
N ALA A 236 10.99 -9.61 -15.10
CA ALA A 236 10.91 -9.33 -16.54
C ALA A 236 12.21 -8.76 -17.09
N ILE A 237 12.83 -7.80 -16.40
CA ILE A 237 14.09 -7.18 -16.84
C ILE A 237 15.24 -8.20 -16.85
N ARG A 238 15.39 -8.97 -15.75
CA ARG A 238 16.45 -10.00 -15.66
C ARG A 238 16.31 -11.05 -16.74
N LYS A 239 15.09 -11.49 -17.02
CA LYS A 239 14.82 -12.45 -18.08
C LYS A 239 15.32 -11.95 -19.42
N ILE A 240 15.05 -10.67 -19.76
CA ILE A 240 15.49 -10.09 -21.03
C ILE A 240 17.00 -10.00 -21.11
N PHE A 241 17.69 -9.57 -20.05
CA PHE A 241 19.15 -9.46 -20.05
C PHE A 241 19.88 -10.80 -20.19
N VAL A 242 19.25 -11.90 -19.75
CA VAL A 242 19.81 -13.24 -19.92
C VAL A 242 19.46 -13.81 -21.29
N ASP A 243 18.20 -13.69 -21.73
CA ASP A 243 17.73 -14.24 -23.00
C ASP A 243 18.26 -13.44 -24.23
N GLN A 244 18.55 -12.16 -24.03
CA GLN A 244 19.02 -11.22 -25.05
C GLN A 244 20.22 -10.40 -24.50
N PRO A 245 21.38 -11.01 -24.30
CA PRO A 245 22.51 -10.37 -23.59
C PRO A 245 23.12 -9.15 -24.30
N ALA A 246 22.80 -8.96 -25.57
CA ALA A 246 23.21 -7.78 -26.35
C ALA A 246 22.21 -6.60 -26.25
N GLU A 247 21.07 -6.81 -25.56
CA GLU A 247 20.05 -5.76 -25.46
C GLU A 247 20.46 -4.66 -24.48
N PHE A 248 20.41 -3.42 -24.93
CA PHE A 248 20.75 -2.24 -24.14
C PHE A 248 19.76 -1.08 -24.27
N ASP A 249 18.72 -1.22 -25.13
CA ASP A 249 17.69 -0.19 -25.27
C ASP A 249 16.66 -0.30 -24.14
N PRO A 250 16.54 0.72 -23.26
CA PRO A 250 15.56 0.70 -22.17
C PRO A 250 14.11 0.42 -22.59
N ARG A 251 13.72 0.84 -23.78
CA ARG A 251 12.36 0.57 -24.31
C ARG A 251 12.09 -0.93 -24.47
N LYS A 252 13.14 -1.72 -24.71
CA LYS A 252 13.05 -3.16 -24.93
C LYS A 252 12.95 -3.97 -23.64
N TYR A 253 13.46 -3.47 -22.52
CA TYR A 253 13.34 -4.17 -21.24
C TYR A 253 12.37 -3.50 -20.26
N LEU A 254 12.17 -2.17 -20.30
CA LEU A 254 11.16 -1.50 -19.48
C LEU A 254 9.74 -1.66 -20.03
N GLY A 255 9.57 -1.80 -21.36
CA GLY A 255 8.26 -2.08 -21.97
C GLY A 255 7.62 -3.37 -21.41
N PRO A 256 8.28 -4.53 -21.57
CA PRO A 256 7.81 -5.78 -20.97
C PRO A 256 7.65 -5.72 -19.45
N ALA A 257 8.56 -5.04 -18.74
CA ALA A 257 8.46 -4.88 -17.29
C ALA A 257 7.17 -4.12 -16.88
N ARG A 258 6.83 -3.04 -17.60
CA ARG A 258 5.56 -2.33 -17.42
C ARG A 258 4.35 -3.22 -17.71
N ASP A 259 4.44 -4.07 -18.74
CA ASP A 259 3.33 -4.95 -19.13
C ASP A 259 3.08 -6.03 -18.07
N GLU A 260 4.14 -6.57 -17.43
CA GLU A 260 4.00 -7.48 -16.28
C GLU A 260 3.42 -6.76 -15.05
N LEU A 261 3.87 -5.54 -14.76
CA LEU A 261 3.29 -4.72 -13.68
C LEU A 261 1.80 -4.45 -13.91
N LYS A 262 1.39 -4.17 -15.17
CA LYS A 262 -0.02 -4.02 -15.53
C LYS A 262 -0.81 -5.29 -15.26
N LYS A 263 -0.30 -6.46 -15.64
CA LYS A 263 -0.95 -7.76 -15.38
C LYS A 263 -1.11 -8.01 -13.89
N LEU A 264 -0.08 -7.71 -13.11
CA LEU A 264 -0.13 -7.81 -11.65
C LEU A 264 -1.27 -6.97 -11.08
N TYR A 265 -1.36 -5.70 -11.43
CA TYR A 265 -2.42 -4.82 -10.91
C TYR A 265 -3.82 -5.25 -11.36
N MET A 266 -3.98 -5.72 -12.60
CA MET A 266 -5.24 -6.29 -13.07
C MET A 266 -5.64 -7.51 -12.22
N HIS A 267 -4.70 -8.43 -11.97
CA HIS A 267 -4.92 -9.58 -11.09
C HIS A 267 -5.32 -9.15 -9.67
N LYS A 268 -4.61 -8.18 -9.08
CA LYS A 268 -4.95 -7.68 -7.74
C LYS A 268 -6.35 -7.06 -7.68
N CYS A 269 -6.73 -6.27 -8.68
CA CYS A 269 -8.08 -5.70 -8.77
C CYS A 269 -9.16 -6.77 -8.92
N GLU A 270 -8.91 -7.80 -9.70
CA GLU A 270 -9.87 -8.87 -9.99
C GLU A 270 -9.96 -9.88 -8.85
N SER A 271 -8.82 -10.48 -8.47
CA SER A 271 -8.77 -11.65 -7.61
C SER A 271 -8.65 -11.31 -6.12
N VAL A 272 -7.93 -10.23 -5.77
CA VAL A 272 -7.69 -9.84 -4.38
C VAL A 272 -8.73 -8.83 -3.91
N LEU A 273 -8.81 -7.65 -4.53
CA LEU A 273 -9.74 -6.61 -4.12
C LEU A 273 -11.19 -6.90 -4.55
N GLY A 274 -11.38 -7.57 -5.69
CA GLY A 274 -12.70 -7.76 -6.29
C GLY A 274 -13.33 -6.45 -6.75
N SER A 275 -12.52 -5.47 -7.12
CA SER A 275 -12.92 -4.13 -7.58
C SER A 275 -13.06 -4.03 -9.11
N ALA A 276 -12.64 -5.06 -9.86
CA ALA A 276 -12.77 -5.08 -11.31
C ALA A 276 -14.22 -4.89 -11.76
N GLY A 277 -14.45 -4.02 -12.73
CA GLY A 277 -15.77 -3.68 -13.26
C GLY A 277 -16.64 -2.80 -12.35
N LYS A 278 -16.14 -2.33 -11.21
CA LYS A 278 -16.89 -1.55 -10.22
C LYS A 278 -16.61 -0.05 -10.23
N ALA A 279 -15.77 0.44 -11.12
CA ALA A 279 -15.38 1.85 -11.19
C ALA A 279 -16.59 2.80 -11.34
N CYS A 280 -17.68 2.36 -11.99
CA CYS A 280 -18.87 3.18 -12.12
C CYS A 280 -19.64 3.40 -10.80
N LEU A 281 -19.48 2.53 -9.81
CA LEU A 281 -20.18 2.63 -8.52
C LEU A 281 -19.69 3.81 -7.68
N LEU A 282 -18.43 4.23 -7.87
CA LEU A 282 -17.85 5.36 -7.15
C LEU A 282 -18.48 6.71 -7.47
N TYR A 283 -19.21 6.82 -8.61
CA TYR A 283 -19.91 8.05 -9.00
C TYR A 283 -21.38 8.08 -8.64
N THR A 284 -21.93 6.97 -8.17
CA THR A 284 -23.36 6.85 -7.82
C THR A 284 -23.60 6.92 -6.32
N SER A 285 -22.54 6.78 -5.53
CA SER A 285 -22.61 6.95 -4.08
C SER A 285 -22.27 8.41 -3.72
N PRO A 286 -23.07 9.12 -2.91
CA PRO A 286 -22.62 10.39 -2.35
C PRO A 286 -21.36 10.16 -1.55
N SER A 287 -20.45 11.12 -1.58
CA SER A 287 -19.27 11.12 -0.71
C SER A 287 -19.69 10.82 0.72
N PRO A 288 -18.98 9.97 1.47
CA PRO A 288 -19.32 9.64 2.84
C PRO A 288 -19.11 10.79 3.84
N ARG A 289 -19.33 12.03 3.42
CA ARG A 289 -19.30 13.20 4.30
C ARG A 289 -20.70 13.58 4.75
#